data_64ebeb6ff8399fcd478ac31b88a48afc
#
_entry.id   64ebeb6ff8399fcd478ac31b88a48afc
#
_cell.length_a   1.000
_cell.length_b   1.000
_cell.length_c   1.000
_cell.angle_alpha   90.00
_cell.angle_beta   90.00
_cell.angle_gamma   90.00
#
_symmetry.space_group_name_H-M   'P 1'
#
loop_
_entity.id
_entity.type
_entity.pdbx_description
1 polymer ?
#
loop_
_entity_poly.entity_id
_entity_poly.type
_entity_poly.pdbx_seq_one_letter_code
_entity_poly.pdbx_strand_id
1 'polypeptide(L)'
;MRQKAYQIKKMIKYAFGKIIGAENSQIEHAIECAEIISFDMFDTLIKRNVKVPEDIHGLVCKEYFRQTKINLCEYRKLRINAENVARKNSQKEEINLDAIFHYLQGISKDEKIKLRKIEEETEIQACCPDLQMKEVYDYAVNAGKRIIITSDMYLEESVIKAILHKCGYNNFEKLYLSSSYGLCKATGSIYEVIKKDYAAFEGRILHIGDHVKSDYIVPKRMGLEALLIDGQKNFLRYWKRNNKSVNDQLMYGRMYTFLNNHIGSDDNDAVHIGYEVLGPMLLGYCTWLNGKIKSDNIERIFFLS
;
A
#
# COMPACT_ATOMS: atom_id res chain seq x y z
N MET A 1 -9.29 27.00 -7.89
CA MET A 1 -9.91 25.84 -7.27
C MET A 1 -8.89 24.84 -6.68
N ARG A 2 -7.86 24.41 -7.41
CA ARG A 2 -6.85 23.42 -6.90
C ARG A 2 -6.07 23.89 -5.66
N GLN A 3 -5.74 25.17 -5.56
CA GLN A 3 -4.99 25.75 -4.45
C GLN A 3 -5.83 25.84 -3.15
N LYS A 4 -7.13 26.14 -3.25
CA LYS A 4 -8.08 26.09 -2.13
C LYS A 4 -8.29 24.65 -1.63
N ALA A 5 -8.42 23.68 -2.54
CA ALA A 5 -8.53 22.27 -2.17
C ALA A 5 -7.26 21.76 -1.49
N TYR A 6 -6.08 22.22 -1.91
CA TYR A 6 -4.80 21.91 -1.26
C TYR A 6 -4.71 22.51 0.15
N GLN A 7 -5.12 23.79 0.33
CA GLN A 7 -5.13 24.44 1.63
C GLN A 7 -6.15 23.80 2.57
N ILE A 8 -7.33 23.42 2.07
CA ILE A 8 -8.33 22.70 2.87
C ILE A 8 -7.80 21.30 3.27
N LYS A 9 -7.15 20.57 2.35
CA LYS A 9 -6.46 19.30 2.70
C LYS A 9 -5.37 19.51 3.76
N LYS A 10 -4.61 20.60 3.67
CA LYS A 10 -3.56 20.94 4.64
C LYS A 10 -4.16 21.36 5.99
N MET A 11 -5.25 22.10 6.01
CA MET A 11 -5.98 22.47 7.23
C MET A 11 -6.66 21.27 7.88
N ILE A 12 -7.28 20.41 7.08
CA ILE A 12 -7.84 19.13 7.55
C ILE A 12 -6.71 18.26 8.12
N LYS A 13 -5.60 18.13 7.39
CA LYS A 13 -4.42 17.41 7.87
C LYS A 13 -3.80 18.01 9.14
N TYR A 14 -3.85 19.34 9.31
CA TYR A 14 -3.35 20.03 10.52
C TYR A 14 -4.33 19.94 11.70
N ALA A 15 -5.63 20.04 11.43
CA ALA A 15 -6.68 19.84 12.45
C ALA A 15 -6.77 18.38 12.90
N PHE A 16 -6.56 17.43 11.99
CA PHE A 16 -6.45 16.00 12.27
C PHE A 16 -5.03 15.58 12.66
N GLY A 17 -3.99 16.38 12.38
CA GLY A 17 -2.60 16.11 12.76
C GLY A 17 -2.35 16.00 14.28
N LYS A 18 -3.25 16.56 15.11
CA LYS A 18 -3.32 16.25 16.54
C LYS A 18 -3.95 14.89 16.86
N ILE A 19 -4.53 14.23 15.86
CA ILE A 19 -5.12 12.88 15.95
C ILE A 19 -4.20 11.86 15.23
N ILE A 20 -3.36 12.31 14.32
CA ILE A 20 -2.48 11.49 13.45
C ILE A 20 -1.13 11.15 14.10
N GLY A 21 -0.92 11.55 15.32
CA GLY A 21 0.18 11.10 16.17
C GLY A 21 -0.41 10.40 17.37
N ALA A 22 -1.32 9.44 17.16
CA ALA A 22 -1.71 8.57 18.24
C ALA A 22 -0.42 7.87 18.70
N GLU A 23 0.09 8.30 19.84
CA GLU A 23 1.14 7.58 20.55
C GLU A 23 0.73 6.11 20.61
N ASN A 24 1.65 5.18 20.57
CA ASN A 24 1.36 3.74 20.63
C ASN A 24 0.38 3.44 21.79
N SER A 25 0.49 4.14 22.89
CA SER A 25 -0.43 4.09 24.05
C SER A 25 -1.90 4.40 23.71
N GLN A 26 -2.16 5.31 22.78
CA GLN A 26 -3.55 5.64 22.37
C GLN A 26 -4.12 4.56 21.44
N ILE A 27 -3.28 3.98 20.59
CA ILE A 27 -3.67 2.87 19.72
C ILE A 27 -3.99 1.64 20.59
N GLU A 28 -3.11 1.30 21.52
CA GLU A 28 -3.28 0.19 22.45
C GLU A 28 -4.55 0.36 23.27
N HIS A 29 -4.78 1.54 23.87
CA HIS A 29 -6.00 1.79 24.61
C HIS A 29 -7.28 1.67 23.74
N ALA A 30 -7.25 2.15 22.50
CA ALA A 30 -8.38 2.00 21.60
C ALA A 30 -8.65 0.51 21.27
N ILE A 31 -7.58 -0.29 21.09
CA ILE A 31 -7.67 -1.74 20.87
C ILE A 31 -8.26 -2.43 22.12
N GLU A 32 -7.80 -2.06 23.33
CA GLU A 32 -8.32 -2.62 24.58
C GLU A 32 -9.83 -2.41 24.71
N CYS A 33 -10.30 -1.21 24.32
CA CYS A 33 -11.70 -0.81 24.41
C CYS A 33 -12.61 -1.44 23.34
N ALA A 34 -12.08 -2.12 22.32
CA ALA A 34 -12.85 -2.77 21.26
C ALA A 34 -12.70 -4.29 21.31
N GLU A 35 -13.70 -5.01 20.85
CA GLU A 35 -13.70 -6.47 20.80
C GLU A 35 -13.30 -7.00 19.42
N ILE A 36 -13.63 -6.24 18.38
CA ILE A 36 -13.28 -6.56 16.99
C ILE A 36 -12.42 -5.44 16.43
N ILE A 37 -11.27 -5.79 15.89
CA ILE A 37 -10.36 -4.85 15.24
C ILE A 37 -10.39 -5.10 13.75
N SER A 38 -10.80 -4.08 12.99
CA SER A 38 -10.79 -4.06 11.54
C SER A 38 -9.59 -3.26 11.06
N PHE A 39 -8.65 -3.90 10.41
CA PHE A 39 -7.51 -3.22 9.80
C PHE A 39 -7.75 -2.98 8.31
N ASP A 40 -7.46 -1.76 7.83
CA ASP A 40 -7.15 -1.55 6.43
C ASP A 40 -5.84 -2.26 6.07
N MET A 41 -5.63 -2.55 4.79
CA MET A 41 -4.48 -3.33 4.35
C MET A 41 -3.36 -2.46 3.77
N PHE A 42 -3.60 -1.82 2.61
CA PHE A 42 -2.55 -1.08 1.91
C PHE A 42 -2.31 0.28 2.52
N ASP A 43 -1.03 0.67 2.63
CA ASP A 43 -0.57 1.87 3.33
C ASP A 43 -0.89 1.89 4.84
N THR A 44 -1.51 0.82 5.35
CA THR A 44 -1.74 0.52 6.77
C THR A 44 -0.88 -0.67 7.22
N LEU A 45 -1.34 -1.90 7.02
CA LEU A 45 -0.57 -3.10 7.37
C LEU A 45 0.58 -3.40 6.39
N ILE A 46 0.39 -3.07 5.13
CA ILE A 46 1.25 -3.45 4.01
C ILE A 46 1.77 -2.21 3.30
N LYS A 47 3.07 -2.19 3.02
CA LYS A 47 3.72 -1.23 2.11
C LYS A 47 4.10 -1.90 0.81
N ARG A 48 4.02 -1.17 -0.30
CA ARG A 48 4.59 -1.60 -1.58
C ARG A 48 5.99 -1.03 -1.77
N ASN A 49 6.90 -1.84 -2.28
CA ASN A 49 8.25 -1.41 -2.69
C ASN A 49 8.23 -0.60 -4.01
N VAL A 50 7.22 0.22 -4.17
CA VAL A 50 7.04 1.17 -5.27
C VAL A 50 6.50 2.48 -4.72
N LYS A 51 6.74 3.59 -5.42
CA LYS A 51 6.32 4.91 -4.93
C LYS A 51 4.81 5.13 -5.07
N VAL A 52 4.24 4.68 -6.17
CA VAL A 52 2.79 4.73 -6.44
C VAL A 52 2.33 3.38 -6.98
N PRO A 53 1.09 2.98 -6.71
CA PRO A 53 0.57 1.67 -7.11
C PRO A 53 0.77 1.34 -8.60
N GLU A 54 0.62 2.32 -9.48
CA GLU A 54 0.76 2.13 -10.93
C GLU A 54 2.19 1.82 -11.38
N ASP A 55 3.20 1.95 -10.50
CA ASP A 55 4.58 1.56 -10.81
C ASP A 55 4.74 0.04 -10.88
N ILE A 56 3.83 -0.72 -10.28
CA ILE A 56 3.73 -2.19 -10.44
C ILE A 56 3.68 -2.58 -11.91
N HIS A 57 2.92 -1.87 -12.73
CA HIS A 57 2.82 -2.18 -14.16
C HIS A 57 4.15 -2.04 -14.91
N GLY A 58 5.06 -1.18 -14.42
CA GLY A 58 6.43 -1.11 -14.92
C GLY A 58 7.25 -2.37 -14.59
N LEU A 59 7.04 -2.92 -13.38
CA LEU A 59 7.67 -4.18 -12.97
C LEU A 59 7.13 -5.37 -13.75
N VAL A 60 5.83 -5.40 -14.00
CA VAL A 60 5.17 -6.40 -14.85
C VAL A 60 5.78 -6.40 -16.26
N CYS A 61 5.96 -5.21 -16.87
CA CYS A 61 6.63 -5.10 -18.17
C CYS A 61 8.03 -5.70 -18.17
N LYS A 62 8.81 -5.38 -17.14
CA LYS A 62 10.20 -5.89 -17.01
C LYS A 62 10.23 -7.39 -16.85
N GLU A 63 9.36 -7.96 -16.03
CA GLU A 63 9.28 -9.40 -15.81
C GLU A 63 8.76 -10.13 -17.05
N TYR A 64 7.75 -9.58 -17.73
CA TYR A 64 7.25 -10.12 -19.00
C TYR A 64 8.35 -10.15 -20.07
N PHE A 65 9.13 -9.06 -20.22
CA PHE A 65 10.27 -9.01 -21.12
C PHE A 65 11.36 -10.05 -20.75
N ARG A 66 11.62 -10.21 -19.46
CA ARG A 66 12.60 -11.21 -18.98
C ARG A 66 12.22 -12.62 -19.43
N GLN A 67 10.92 -12.96 -19.36
CA GLN A 67 10.39 -14.28 -19.70
C GLN A 67 10.21 -14.51 -21.20
N THR A 68 9.81 -13.48 -21.95
CA THR A 68 9.38 -13.64 -23.36
C THR A 68 10.31 -13.00 -24.37
N LYS A 69 11.18 -12.08 -23.95
CA LYS A 69 11.96 -11.16 -24.79
C LYS A 69 11.11 -10.19 -25.63
N ILE A 70 9.79 -10.15 -25.41
CA ILE A 70 8.86 -9.22 -26.07
C ILE A 70 8.77 -7.94 -25.23
N ASN A 71 8.99 -6.80 -25.86
CA ASN A 71 8.89 -5.51 -25.21
C ASN A 71 7.48 -4.91 -25.37
N LEU A 72 6.80 -4.67 -24.27
CA LEU A 72 5.49 -4.05 -24.23
C LEU A 72 5.59 -2.59 -23.75
N CYS A 73 6.20 -1.71 -24.57
CA CYS A 73 6.50 -0.33 -24.21
C CYS A 73 5.31 0.48 -23.68
N GLU A 74 4.11 0.21 -24.19
CA GLU A 74 2.89 0.97 -23.84
C GLU A 74 2.01 0.27 -22.80
N TYR A 75 2.40 -0.92 -22.31
CA TYR A 75 1.58 -1.72 -21.40
C TYR A 75 1.09 -0.95 -20.18
N ARG A 76 1.97 -0.17 -19.52
CA ARG A 76 1.57 0.64 -18.36
C ARG A 76 0.42 1.58 -18.68
N LYS A 77 0.46 2.26 -19.83
CA LYS A 77 -0.61 3.17 -20.26
C LYS A 77 -1.89 2.40 -20.59
N LEU A 78 -1.75 1.28 -21.34
CA LEU A 78 -2.87 0.42 -21.70
C LEU A 78 -3.56 -0.14 -20.46
N ARG A 79 -2.79 -0.62 -19.48
CA ARG A 79 -3.30 -1.19 -18.23
C ARG A 79 -4.04 -0.15 -17.38
N ILE A 80 -3.48 1.05 -17.22
CA ILE A 80 -4.13 2.16 -16.52
C ILE A 80 -5.42 2.58 -17.24
N ASN A 81 -5.38 2.66 -18.57
CA ASN A 81 -6.57 2.99 -19.34
C ASN A 81 -7.65 1.91 -19.22
N ALA A 82 -7.28 0.63 -19.28
CA ALA A 82 -8.20 -0.49 -19.11
C ALA A 82 -8.91 -0.43 -17.75
N GLU A 83 -8.20 -0.10 -16.67
CA GLU A 83 -8.79 0.10 -15.35
C GLU A 83 -9.79 1.26 -15.33
N ASN A 84 -9.42 2.40 -15.89
CA ASN A 84 -10.31 3.57 -15.97
C ASN A 84 -11.59 3.25 -16.75
N VAL A 85 -11.47 2.50 -17.87
CA VAL A 85 -12.63 2.09 -18.67
C VAL A 85 -13.49 1.08 -17.91
N ALA A 86 -12.88 0.11 -17.24
CA ALA A 86 -13.58 -0.87 -16.42
C ALA A 86 -14.38 -0.18 -15.29
N ARG A 87 -13.76 0.74 -14.56
CA ARG A 87 -14.43 1.52 -13.49
C ARG A 87 -15.59 2.35 -14.04
N LYS A 88 -15.40 3.01 -15.19
CA LYS A 88 -16.45 3.84 -15.80
C LYS A 88 -17.67 3.03 -16.24
N ASN A 89 -17.48 1.80 -16.71
CA ASN A 89 -18.54 0.94 -17.24
C ASN A 89 -19.13 -0.02 -16.18
N SER A 90 -18.55 -0.06 -14.99
CA SER A 90 -19.03 -0.90 -13.90
C SER A 90 -20.34 -0.37 -13.31
N GLN A 91 -21.25 -1.27 -13.05
CA GLN A 91 -22.47 -1.03 -12.25
C GLN A 91 -22.24 -1.30 -10.75
N LYS A 92 -21.07 -1.87 -10.40
CA LYS A 92 -20.68 -2.13 -9.02
C LYS A 92 -19.81 -0.97 -8.53
N GLU A 93 -19.72 -0.81 -7.23
CA GLU A 93 -18.85 0.22 -6.62
C GLU A 93 -17.37 -0.12 -6.76
N GLU A 94 -17.03 -1.41 -6.84
CA GLU A 94 -15.67 -1.88 -7.08
C GLU A 94 -15.65 -2.90 -8.22
N ILE A 95 -14.54 -2.89 -8.97
CA ILE A 95 -14.24 -3.82 -10.06
C ILE A 95 -13.27 -4.91 -9.59
N ASN A 96 -13.10 -5.95 -10.40
CA ASN A 96 -12.08 -6.98 -10.19
C ASN A 96 -11.07 -6.98 -11.33
N LEU A 97 -10.03 -7.78 -11.18
CA LEU A 97 -8.95 -7.89 -12.16
C LEU A 97 -9.44 -8.42 -13.52
N ASP A 98 -10.46 -9.31 -13.53
CA ASP A 98 -11.08 -9.81 -14.76
C ASP A 98 -11.70 -8.69 -15.59
N ALA A 99 -12.45 -7.79 -14.94
CA ALA A 99 -13.05 -6.64 -15.61
C ALA A 99 -11.99 -5.73 -16.22
N ILE A 100 -10.86 -5.54 -15.54
CA ILE A 100 -9.75 -4.73 -16.06
C ILE A 100 -9.13 -5.39 -17.29
N PHE A 101 -8.80 -6.69 -17.23
CA PHE A 101 -8.19 -7.41 -18.34
C PHE A 101 -9.14 -7.60 -19.54
N HIS A 102 -10.46 -7.59 -19.29
CA HIS A 102 -11.45 -7.53 -20.37
C HIS A 102 -11.27 -6.30 -21.27
N TYR A 103 -11.07 -5.12 -20.65
CA TYR A 103 -10.88 -3.86 -21.37
C TYR A 103 -9.44 -3.61 -21.84
N LEU A 104 -8.49 -4.48 -21.55
CA LEU A 104 -7.12 -4.36 -22.02
C LEU A 104 -7.04 -4.65 -23.53
N GLN A 105 -6.88 -3.60 -24.35
CA GLN A 105 -6.86 -3.68 -25.80
C GLN A 105 -5.44 -3.86 -26.34
N GLY A 106 -5.32 -4.37 -27.56
CA GLY A 106 -4.02 -4.50 -28.26
C GLY A 106 -3.11 -5.64 -27.73
N ILE A 107 -3.64 -6.49 -26.86
CA ILE A 107 -2.94 -7.62 -26.24
C ILE A 107 -3.72 -8.90 -26.54
N SER A 108 -3.07 -9.94 -27.04
CA SER A 108 -3.70 -11.24 -27.35
C SER A 108 -4.21 -11.93 -26.08
N LYS A 109 -5.10 -12.90 -26.24
CA LYS A 109 -5.68 -13.64 -25.09
C LYS A 109 -4.60 -14.36 -24.27
N ASP A 110 -3.64 -15.01 -24.93
CA ASP A 110 -2.57 -15.75 -24.26
C ASP A 110 -1.61 -14.81 -23.52
N GLU A 111 -1.29 -13.65 -24.11
CA GLU A 111 -0.49 -12.63 -23.45
C GLU A 111 -1.22 -12.05 -22.23
N LYS A 112 -2.55 -11.83 -22.30
CA LYS A 112 -3.35 -11.37 -21.16
C LYS A 112 -3.26 -12.35 -19.99
N ILE A 113 -3.41 -13.65 -20.25
CA ILE A 113 -3.31 -14.70 -19.22
C ILE A 113 -1.93 -14.64 -18.55
N LYS A 114 -0.87 -14.54 -19.36
CA LYS A 114 0.50 -14.48 -18.85
C LYS A 114 0.77 -13.19 -18.07
N LEU A 115 0.33 -12.04 -18.58
CA LEU A 115 0.49 -10.74 -17.94
C LEU A 115 -0.27 -10.67 -16.61
N ARG A 116 -1.48 -11.22 -16.55
CA ARG A 116 -2.26 -11.30 -15.32
C ARG A 116 -1.50 -12.08 -14.24
N LYS A 117 -1.00 -13.27 -14.57
CA LYS A 117 -0.22 -14.07 -13.64
C LYS A 117 1.03 -13.33 -13.16
N ILE A 118 1.74 -12.66 -14.05
CA ILE A 118 2.91 -11.84 -13.70
C ILE A 118 2.50 -10.65 -12.82
N GLU A 119 1.35 -10.01 -13.05
CA GLU A 119 0.85 -8.91 -12.23
C GLU A 119 0.56 -9.38 -10.81
N GLU A 120 -0.16 -10.49 -10.63
CA GLU A 120 -0.45 -11.10 -9.34
C GLU A 120 0.84 -11.48 -8.58
N GLU A 121 1.78 -12.15 -9.23
CA GLU A 121 3.08 -12.49 -8.65
C GLU A 121 3.91 -11.24 -8.29
N THR A 122 3.87 -10.22 -9.12
CA THR A 122 4.59 -8.95 -8.91
C THR A 122 4.02 -8.19 -7.71
N GLU A 123 2.69 -8.14 -7.55
CA GLU A 123 2.04 -7.54 -6.38
C GLU A 123 2.46 -8.27 -5.09
N ILE A 124 2.42 -9.60 -5.09
CA ILE A 124 2.87 -10.38 -3.94
C ILE A 124 4.34 -10.08 -3.60
N GLN A 125 5.20 -10.03 -4.61
CA GLN A 125 6.63 -9.78 -4.40
C GLN A 125 6.94 -8.37 -3.94
N ALA A 126 6.22 -7.37 -4.45
CA ALA A 126 6.43 -5.97 -4.14
C ALA A 126 5.95 -5.57 -2.74
N CYS A 127 5.07 -6.35 -2.12
CA CYS A 127 4.54 -6.06 -0.80
C CYS A 127 5.48 -6.49 0.33
N CYS A 128 5.55 -5.68 1.38
CA CYS A 128 6.22 -5.98 2.65
C CYS A 128 5.39 -5.45 3.82
N PRO A 129 5.59 -5.94 5.06
CA PRO A 129 4.87 -5.43 6.21
C PRO A 129 5.27 -3.98 6.52
N ASP A 130 4.33 -3.19 7.04
CA ASP A 130 4.65 -2.03 7.85
C ASP A 130 5.04 -2.54 9.24
N LEU A 131 6.30 -2.31 9.65
CA LEU A 131 6.82 -2.90 10.89
C LEU A 131 6.14 -2.36 12.14
N GLN A 132 5.80 -1.07 12.16
CA GLN A 132 5.09 -0.46 13.30
C GLN A 132 3.66 -1.01 13.42
N MET A 133 2.96 -1.10 12.29
CA MET A 133 1.61 -1.67 12.29
C MET A 133 1.61 -3.18 12.51
N LYS A 134 2.74 -3.87 12.23
CA LYS A 134 2.90 -5.28 12.59
C LYS A 134 2.91 -5.47 14.10
N GLU A 135 3.60 -4.58 14.85
CA GLU A 135 3.58 -4.59 16.30
C GLU A 135 2.17 -4.35 16.86
N VAL A 136 1.43 -3.37 16.28
CA VAL A 136 0.04 -3.08 16.65
C VAL A 136 -0.88 -4.27 16.37
N TYR A 137 -0.72 -4.91 15.22
CA TYR A 137 -1.48 -6.11 14.87
C TYR A 137 -1.19 -7.25 15.84
N ASP A 138 0.09 -7.53 16.13
CA ASP A 138 0.49 -8.58 17.06
C ASP A 138 0.00 -8.29 18.48
N TYR A 139 0.01 -7.02 18.90
CA TYR A 139 -0.59 -6.62 20.16
C TYR A 139 -2.09 -6.96 20.21
N ALA A 140 -2.86 -6.63 19.17
CA ALA A 140 -4.28 -6.94 19.11
C ALA A 140 -4.54 -8.46 19.15
N VAL A 141 -3.74 -9.25 18.43
CA VAL A 141 -3.79 -10.72 18.45
C VAL A 141 -3.49 -11.26 19.86
N ASN A 142 -2.42 -10.78 20.50
CA ASN A 142 -2.01 -11.23 21.84
C ASN A 142 -3.03 -10.82 22.92
N ALA A 143 -3.73 -9.69 22.73
CA ALA A 143 -4.85 -9.27 23.58
C ALA A 143 -6.15 -10.07 23.33
N GLY A 144 -6.11 -11.10 22.49
CA GLY A 144 -7.25 -11.99 22.22
C GLY A 144 -8.37 -11.33 21.42
N LYS A 145 -8.08 -10.23 20.69
CA LYS A 145 -9.10 -9.53 19.89
C LYS A 145 -9.43 -10.32 18.63
N ARG A 146 -10.68 -10.21 18.19
CA ARG A 146 -11.11 -10.73 16.89
C ARG A 146 -10.62 -9.79 15.80
N ILE A 147 -9.83 -10.29 14.86
CA ILE A 147 -9.23 -9.48 13.80
C ILE A 147 -9.95 -9.71 12.49
N ILE A 148 -10.34 -8.64 11.82
CA ILE A 148 -10.82 -8.65 10.44
C ILE A 148 -9.99 -7.70 9.59
N ILE A 149 -9.87 -8.00 8.30
CA ILE A 149 -9.19 -7.15 7.33
C ILE A 149 -10.23 -6.58 6.37
N THR A 150 -10.18 -5.26 6.13
CA THR A 150 -11.12 -4.56 5.24
C THR A 150 -10.34 -3.76 4.21
N SER A 151 -10.38 -4.15 2.94
CA SER A 151 -9.53 -3.56 1.90
C SER A 151 -10.30 -3.25 0.61
N ASP A 152 -10.10 -2.04 0.08
CA ASP A 152 -10.55 -1.67 -1.26
C ASP A 152 -9.45 -2.01 -2.27
N MET A 153 -9.65 -3.12 -3.01
CA MET A 153 -8.66 -3.60 -3.98
C MET A 153 -9.31 -4.49 -5.04
N TYR A 154 -8.90 -4.34 -6.30
CA TYR A 154 -9.41 -5.11 -7.44
C TYR A 154 -8.81 -6.52 -7.58
N LEU A 155 -7.75 -6.85 -6.84
CA LEU A 155 -7.12 -8.18 -6.85
C LEU A 155 -8.05 -9.24 -6.27
N GLU A 156 -7.76 -10.50 -6.60
CA GLU A 156 -8.50 -11.63 -6.04
C GLU A 156 -8.13 -11.92 -4.59
N GLU A 157 -9.06 -12.52 -3.87
CA GLU A 157 -8.89 -12.85 -2.45
C GLU A 157 -7.68 -13.76 -2.20
N SER A 158 -7.40 -14.69 -3.11
CA SER A 158 -6.24 -15.58 -3.06
C SER A 158 -4.91 -14.81 -3.07
N VAL A 159 -4.81 -13.77 -3.92
CA VAL A 159 -3.63 -12.90 -4.01
C VAL A 159 -3.48 -12.07 -2.74
N ILE A 160 -4.58 -11.49 -2.26
CA ILE A 160 -4.58 -10.70 -1.01
C ILE A 160 -4.17 -11.57 0.19
N LYS A 161 -4.70 -12.78 0.31
CA LYS A 161 -4.29 -13.73 1.35
C LYS A 161 -2.81 -14.12 1.24
N ALA A 162 -2.30 -14.33 0.02
CA ALA A 162 -0.89 -14.62 -0.19
C ALA A 162 0.03 -13.45 0.26
N ILE A 163 -0.38 -12.20 -0.01
CA ILE A 163 0.33 -11.01 0.46
C ILE A 163 0.31 -10.94 2.00
N LEU A 164 -0.85 -11.10 2.62
CA LEU A 164 -1.00 -11.07 4.08
C LEU A 164 -0.13 -12.14 4.73
N HIS A 165 -0.19 -13.38 4.24
CA HIS A 165 0.63 -14.50 4.71
C HIS A 165 2.13 -14.22 4.60
N LYS A 166 2.58 -13.76 3.43
CA LYS A 166 3.98 -13.39 3.19
C LYS A 166 4.46 -12.33 4.18
N CYS A 167 3.59 -11.39 4.55
CA CYS A 167 3.90 -10.29 5.47
C CYS A 167 3.68 -10.66 6.95
N GLY A 168 3.32 -11.90 7.26
CA GLY A 168 3.17 -12.39 8.63
C GLY A 168 1.84 -12.08 9.30
N TYR A 169 0.82 -11.69 8.53
CA TYR A 169 -0.54 -11.43 9.02
C TYR A 169 -1.41 -12.68 8.82
N ASN A 170 -1.40 -13.59 9.79
CA ASN A 170 -2.05 -14.91 9.66
C ASN A 170 -3.28 -15.08 10.56
N ASN A 171 -3.41 -14.26 11.61
CA ASN A 171 -4.42 -14.44 12.67
C ASN A 171 -5.60 -13.48 12.45
N PHE A 172 -6.28 -13.56 11.30
CA PHE A 172 -7.52 -12.83 11.06
C PHE A 172 -8.66 -13.79 10.78
N GLU A 173 -9.85 -13.42 11.24
CA GLU A 173 -11.07 -14.25 11.14
C GLU A 173 -11.69 -14.15 9.74
N LYS A 174 -11.73 -12.94 9.18
CA LYS A 174 -12.40 -12.68 7.89
C LYS A 174 -11.74 -11.55 7.13
N LEU A 175 -11.73 -11.70 5.79
CA LEU A 175 -11.31 -10.66 4.84
C LEU A 175 -12.55 -10.07 4.15
N TYR A 176 -12.76 -8.77 4.30
CA TYR A 176 -13.75 -7.99 3.57
C TYR A 176 -13.06 -7.25 2.43
N LEU A 177 -13.08 -7.85 1.25
CA LEU A 177 -12.40 -7.35 0.07
C LEU A 177 -13.41 -6.75 -0.91
N SER A 178 -13.22 -5.49 -1.28
CA SER A 178 -14.16 -4.76 -2.14
C SER A 178 -14.45 -5.45 -3.48
N SER A 179 -13.45 -6.05 -4.13
CA SER A 179 -13.63 -6.79 -5.39
C SER A 179 -14.52 -8.03 -5.24
N SER A 180 -14.48 -8.71 -4.09
CA SER A 180 -15.28 -9.91 -3.81
C SER A 180 -16.76 -9.57 -3.58
N TYR A 181 -17.02 -8.43 -2.94
CA TYR A 181 -18.39 -7.99 -2.63
C TYR A 181 -18.98 -7.07 -3.71
N GLY A 182 -18.15 -6.42 -4.53
CA GLY A 182 -18.56 -5.36 -5.44
C GLY A 182 -18.98 -4.07 -4.73
N LEU A 183 -18.51 -3.88 -3.49
CA LEU A 183 -18.80 -2.79 -2.56
C LEU A 183 -17.51 -2.10 -2.14
N CYS A 184 -17.58 -0.87 -1.63
CA CYS A 184 -16.35 -0.18 -1.20
C CYS A 184 -16.52 0.52 0.16
N LYS A 185 -15.38 0.85 0.78
CA LYS A 185 -15.30 1.59 2.04
C LYS A 185 -15.81 3.03 1.88
N ALA A 186 -15.51 3.65 0.73
CA ALA A 186 -15.78 5.08 0.50
C ALA A 186 -17.28 5.45 0.48
N THR A 187 -18.18 4.52 0.14
CA THR A 187 -19.64 4.66 0.21
C THR A 187 -20.19 4.25 1.58
N GLY A 188 -19.50 3.35 2.26
CA GLY A 188 -19.91 2.75 3.51
C GLY A 188 -20.57 1.36 3.36
N SER A 189 -20.87 0.95 2.14
CA SER A 189 -21.58 -0.29 1.85
C SER A 189 -20.89 -1.54 2.39
N ILE A 190 -19.57 -1.61 2.34
CA ILE A 190 -18.82 -2.72 2.92
C ILE A 190 -18.90 -2.75 4.46
N TYR A 191 -19.00 -1.59 5.11
CA TYR A 191 -19.19 -1.50 6.55
C TYR A 191 -20.61 -1.95 6.98
N GLU A 192 -21.62 -1.77 6.13
CA GLU A 192 -22.95 -2.34 6.36
C GLU A 192 -22.92 -3.87 6.38
N VAL A 193 -22.15 -4.49 5.47
CA VAL A 193 -21.94 -5.95 5.48
C VAL A 193 -21.27 -6.39 6.77
N ILE A 194 -20.18 -5.70 7.20
CA ILE A 194 -19.49 -5.99 8.46
C ILE A 194 -20.48 -5.91 9.63
N LYS A 195 -21.25 -4.82 9.73
CA LYS A 195 -22.24 -4.66 10.81
C LYS A 195 -23.30 -5.76 10.80
N LYS A 196 -23.74 -6.18 9.62
CA LYS A 196 -24.72 -7.26 9.50
C LYS A 196 -24.14 -8.59 9.96
N ASP A 197 -22.92 -8.90 9.58
CA ASP A 197 -22.24 -10.15 9.97
C ASP A 197 -22.03 -10.23 11.49
N TYR A 198 -21.83 -9.08 12.14
CA TYR A 198 -21.64 -8.98 13.59
C TYR A 198 -22.86 -8.42 14.33
N ALA A 199 -24.06 -8.43 13.73
CA ALA A 199 -25.27 -7.84 14.34
C ALA A 199 -25.70 -8.51 15.66
N ALA A 200 -25.41 -9.81 15.83
CA ALA A 200 -25.68 -10.55 17.07
C ALA A 200 -24.57 -10.41 18.13
N PHE A 201 -23.51 -9.65 17.82
CA PHE A 201 -22.37 -9.48 18.70
C PHE A 201 -22.48 -8.15 19.46
N GLU A 202 -22.53 -8.23 20.78
CA GLU A 202 -22.59 -7.05 21.67
C GLU A 202 -21.18 -6.52 21.93
N GLY A 203 -20.53 -5.97 20.92
CA GLY A 203 -19.20 -5.45 21.08
C GLY A 203 -18.90 -4.31 20.12
N ARG A 204 -17.85 -3.54 20.43
CA ARG A 204 -17.39 -2.42 19.61
C ARG A 204 -16.48 -2.92 18.51
N ILE A 205 -16.63 -2.38 17.31
CA ILE A 205 -15.75 -2.59 16.16
C ILE A 205 -14.92 -1.34 15.97
N LEU A 206 -13.60 -1.48 16.08
CA LEU A 206 -12.65 -0.42 15.79
C LEU A 206 -12.04 -0.65 14.41
N HIS A 207 -12.18 0.31 13.50
CA HIS A 207 -11.48 0.31 12.22
C HIS A 207 -10.22 1.17 12.28
N ILE A 208 -9.08 0.63 11.85
CA ILE A 208 -7.77 1.31 11.82
C ILE A 208 -7.29 1.38 10.37
N GLY A 209 -7.01 2.58 9.85
CA GLY A 209 -6.51 2.78 8.50
C GLY A 209 -5.93 4.17 8.28
N ASP A 210 -5.41 4.45 7.07
CA ASP A 210 -4.67 5.67 6.75
C ASP A 210 -5.46 6.71 5.95
N HIS A 211 -6.57 6.31 5.35
CA HIS A 211 -7.32 7.18 4.45
C HIS A 211 -8.46 7.91 5.18
N VAL A 212 -8.36 9.25 5.30
CA VAL A 212 -9.28 10.10 6.08
C VAL A 212 -10.76 9.83 5.79
N LYS A 213 -11.15 9.67 4.52
CA LYS A 213 -12.57 9.47 4.17
C LYS A 213 -13.00 8.04 4.45
N SER A 214 -12.35 7.07 3.82
CA SER A 214 -12.77 5.66 3.83
C SER A 214 -12.52 4.96 5.15
N ASP A 215 -11.47 5.34 5.90
CA ASP A 215 -11.07 4.60 7.09
C ASP A 215 -11.36 5.35 8.41
N TYR A 216 -11.78 6.63 8.33
CA TYR A 216 -12.10 7.39 9.53
C TYR A 216 -13.50 7.99 9.51
N ILE A 217 -13.83 8.83 8.49
CA ILE A 217 -15.11 9.53 8.46
C ILE A 217 -16.26 8.57 8.21
N VAL A 218 -16.13 7.70 7.20
CA VAL A 218 -17.22 6.79 6.79
C VAL A 218 -17.50 5.73 7.86
N PRO A 219 -16.52 4.98 8.41
CA PRO A 219 -16.84 3.99 9.44
C PRO A 219 -17.48 4.63 10.67
N LYS A 220 -17.05 5.83 11.11
CA LYS A 220 -17.72 6.56 12.21
C LYS A 220 -19.18 6.90 11.88
N ARG A 221 -19.43 7.37 10.67
CA ARG A 221 -20.81 7.64 10.21
C ARG A 221 -21.66 6.36 10.18
N MET A 222 -21.04 5.22 9.91
CA MET A 222 -21.67 3.91 9.91
C MET A 222 -21.82 3.31 11.33
N GLY A 223 -21.35 4.01 12.38
CA GLY A 223 -21.47 3.60 13.77
C GLY A 223 -20.38 2.65 14.26
N LEU A 224 -19.26 2.56 13.54
CA LEU A 224 -18.03 1.93 14.01
C LEU A 224 -17.17 2.96 14.74
N GLU A 225 -16.30 2.52 15.64
CA GLU A 225 -15.17 3.32 16.07
C GLU A 225 -14.11 3.35 14.96
N ALA A 226 -13.35 4.43 14.87
CA ALA A 226 -12.30 4.52 13.86
C ALA A 226 -11.10 5.31 14.37
N LEU A 227 -9.91 4.81 14.04
CA LEU A 227 -8.63 5.42 14.32
C LEU A 227 -7.88 5.66 12.99
N LEU A 228 -7.43 6.89 12.80
CA LEU A 228 -6.65 7.27 11.63
C LEU A 228 -5.17 7.22 11.98
N ILE A 229 -4.40 6.48 11.18
CA ILE A 229 -2.94 6.43 11.28
C ILE A 229 -2.28 7.27 10.18
N ASP A 230 -1.01 7.67 10.36
CA ASP A 230 -0.24 8.30 9.26
C ASP A 230 0.48 7.22 8.45
N GLY A 231 -0.08 6.86 7.32
CA GLY A 231 0.49 5.86 6.42
C GLY A 231 1.81 6.26 5.76
N GLN A 232 2.23 7.55 5.82
CA GLN A 232 3.42 8.05 5.12
C GLN A 232 4.19 9.10 5.93
N LYS A 233 5.19 8.66 6.67
CA LYS A 233 5.91 9.51 7.64
C LYS A 233 7.17 10.22 7.11
N ASN A 234 7.82 9.73 6.02
CA ASN A 234 9.09 10.27 5.58
C ASN A 234 8.98 11.38 4.51
N PHE A 235 10.05 12.19 4.38
CA PHE A 235 10.05 13.36 3.48
C PHE A 235 10.14 12.99 1.99
N LEU A 236 10.53 11.78 1.62
CA LEU A 236 10.60 11.33 0.23
C LEU A 236 9.24 11.40 -0.48
N ARG A 237 8.14 11.43 0.29
CA ARG A 237 6.80 11.68 -0.25
C ARG A 237 6.70 13.01 -1.04
N TYR A 238 7.54 13.99 -0.69
CA TYR A 238 7.58 15.30 -1.33
C TYR A 238 8.47 15.34 -2.57
N TRP A 239 9.32 14.35 -2.79
CA TRP A 239 10.19 14.32 -3.96
C TRP A 239 9.34 14.20 -5.23
N LYS A 240 9.49 15.18 -6.13
CA LYS A 240 8.87 15.13 -7.44
C LYS A 240 9.41 13.93 -8.21
N ARG A 241 8.50 13.22 -8.84
CA ARG A 241 8.81 12.06 -9.66
C ARG A 241 9.42 12.52 -11.00
N ASN A 242 10.73 12.48 -11.12
CA ASN A 242 11.44 12.62 -12.40
C ASN A 242 11.82 11.24 -12.95
N ASN A 243 10.84 10.34 -13.04
CA ASN A 243 11.11 8.96 -13.37
C ASN A 243 11.39 8.77 -14.83
N LYS A 244 12.62 8.40 -15.14
CA LYS A 244 13.08 8.06 -16.48
C LYS A 244 13.16 6.55 -16.71
N SER A 245 13.30 5.72 -15.68
CA SER A 245 13.42 4.27 -15.85
C SER A 245 12.67 3.47 -14.77
N VAL A 246 12.34 2.20 -15.08
CA VAL A 246 11.73 1.25 -14.12
C VAL A 246 12.71 0.93 -12.97
N ASN A 247 14.02 0.92 -13.25
CA ASN A 247 15.02 0.67 -12.21
C ASN A 247 15.07 1.81 -11.19
N ASP A 248 14.95 3.08 -11.63
CA ASP A 248 14.90 4.24 -10.74
C ASP A 248 13.63 4.19 -9.86
N GLN A 249 12.51 3.76 -10.43
CA GLN A 249 11.25 3.58 -9.70
C GLN A 249 11.38 2.53 -8.60
N LEU A 250 12.02 1.40 -8.90
CA LEU A 250 12.27 0.33 -7.94
C LEU A 250 13.20 0.76 -6.81
N MET A 251 14.32 1.36 -7.17
CA MET A 251 15.29 1.85 -6.18
C MET A 251 14.61 2.85 -5.24
N TYR A 252 13.85 3.78 -5.79
CA TYR A 252 13.13 4.78 -5.04
C TYR A 252 12.05 4.15 -4.13
N GLY A 253 11.27 3.20 -4.64
CA GLY A 253 10.23 2.52 -3.88
C GLY A 253 10.81 1.73 -2.69
N ARG A 254 11.88 0.98 -2.91
CA ARG A 254 12.59 0.24 -1.85
C ARG A 254 13.15 1.17 -0.77
N MET A 255 13.75 2.27 -1.19
CA MET A 255 14.27 3.29 -0.28
C MET A 255 13.15 3.93 0.53
N TYR A 256 12.04 4.28 -0.12
CA TYR A 256 10.86 4.84 0.51
C TYR A 256 10.26 3.90 1.58
N THR A 257 10.09 2.62 1.25
CA THR A 257 9.57 1.62 2.18
C THR A 257 10.54 1.36 3.34
N PHE A 258 11.84 1.30 3.04
CA PHE A 258 12.87 1.15 4.07
C PHE A 258 12.81 2.31 5.09
N LEU A 259 12.73 3.54 4.62
CA LEU A 259 12.64 4.72 5.48
C LEU A 259 11.37 4.72 6.33
N ASN A 260 10.22 4.39 5.74
CA ASN A 260 8.96 4.30 6.48
C ASN A 260 9.00 3.28 7.62
N ASN A 261 9.78 2.21 7.47
CA ASN A 261 9.88 1.15 8.45
C ASN A 261 10.96 1.39 9.53
N HIS A 262 11.85 2.38 9.35
CA HIS A 262 12.99 2.57 10.24
C HIS A 262 13.06 3.96 10.87
N ILE A 263 12.15 4.87 10.52
CA ILE A 263 12.07 6.21 11.10
C ILE A 263 10.78 6.34 11.87
N GLY A 264 10.90 6.59 13.17
CA GLY A 264 9.78 6.93 14.06
C GLY A 264 9.47 8.43 14.07
N SER A 265 8.28 8.80 14.53
CA SER A 265 7.90 10.21 14.74
C SER A 265 8.73 10.91 15.80
N ASP A 266 9.27 10.14 16.73
CA ASP A 266 9.97 10.62 17.92
C ASP A 266 11.50 10.55 17.80
N ASP A 267 12.00 10.16 16.60
CA ASP A 267 13.42 10.13 16.33
C ASP A 267 14.01 11.55 16.30
N ASN A 268 15.26 11.68 16.77
CA ASN A 268 15.96 12.95 16.76
C ASN A 268 16.44 13.34 15.36
N ASP A 269 16.81 14.61 15.17
CA ASP A 269 17.28 15.17 13.89
C ASP A 269 18.47 14.41 13.30
N ALA A 270 19.36 13.85 14.12
CA ALA A 270 20.52 13.08 13.64
C ALA A 270 20.09 11.76 12.98
N VAL A 271 19.09 11.08 13.54
CA VAL A 271 18.48 9.88 12.94
C VAL A 271 17.81 10.23 11.64
N HIS A 272 16.99 11.29 11.60
CA HIS A 272 16.37 11.77 10.38
C HIS A 272 17.39 12.13 9.29
N ILE A 273 18.45 12.88 9.61
CA ILE A 273 19.52 13.19 8.66
C ILE A 273 20.21 11.92 8.17
N GLY A 274 20.49 10.98 9.07
CA GLY A 274 21.12 9.71 8.74
C GLY A 274 20.30 8.91 7.73
N TYR A 275 19.05 8.68 8.04
CA TYR A 275 18.16 7.84 7.20
C TYR A 275 17.67 8.57 5.95
N GLU A 276 17.22 9.82 6.07
CA GLU A 276 16.54 10.52 4.99
C GLU A 276 17.48 11.23 4.00
N VAL A 277 18.71 11.53 4.41
CA VAL A 277 19.68 12.26 3.59
C VAL A 277 20.90 11.41 3.29
N LEU A 278 21.67 11.03 4.31
CA LEU A 278 22.95 10.33 4.11
C LEU A 278 22.74 8.91 3.56
N GLY A 279 21.78 8.16 4.07
CA GLY A 279 21.48 6.81 3.61
C GLY A 279 21.13 6.75 2.11
N PRO A 280 20.14 7.53 1.64
CA PRO A 280 19.84 7.63 0.20
C PRO A 280 21.01 8.07 -0.66
N MET A 281 21.81 9.03 -0.19
CA MET A 281 23.00 9.49 -0.91
C MET A 281 24.05 8.36 -1.05
N LEU A 282 24.34 7.65 0.03
CA LEU A 282 25.27 6.52 0.03
C LEU A 282 24.76 5.36 -0.83
N LEU A 283 23.47 5.04 -0.74
CA LEU A 283 22.87 4.01 -1.59
C LEU A 283 22.97 4.38 -3.07
N GLY A 284 22.70 5.65 -3.42
CA GLY A 284 22.85 6.16 -4.78
C GLY A 284 24.29 6.05 -5.26
N TYR A 285 25.26 6.46 -4.43
CA TYR A 285 26.69 6.35 -4.73
C TYR A 285 27.14 4.89 -4.94
N CYS A 286 26.76 3.98 -4.03
CA CYS A 286 27.11 2.56 -4.15
C CYS A 286 26.47 1.93 -5.40
N THR A 287 25.25 2.32 -5.74
CA THR A 287 24.57 1.85 -6.94
C THR A 287 25.28 2.31 -8.21
N TRP A 288 25.64 3.59 -8.27
CA TRP A 288 26.42 4.16 -9.37
C TRP A 288 27.80 3.48 -9.49
N LEU A 289 28.52 3.34 -8.39
CA LEU A 289 29.86 2.71 -8.34
C LEU A 289 29.77 1.25 -8.85
N ASN A 290 28.78 0.46 -8.37
CA ASN A 290 28.58 -0.90 -8.84
C ASN A 290 28.27 -0.95 -10.34
N GLY A 291 27.50 0.01 -10.85
CA GLY A 291 27.28 0.17 -12.30
C GLY A 291 28.57 0.41 -13.06
N LYS A 292 29.44 1.30 -12.56
CA LYS A 292 30.74 1.61 -13.15
C LYS A 292 31.71 0.42 -13.12
N ILE A 293 31.79 -0.27 -12.00
CA ILE A 293 32.61 -1.49 -11.87
C ILE A 293 32.25 -2.49 -12.95
N LYS A 294 30.94 -2.73 -13.16
CA LYS A 294 30.46 -3.69 -14.17
C LYS A 294 30.69 -3.21 -15.59
N SER A 295 30.43 -1.93 -15.89
CA SER A 295 30.57 -1.40 -17.24
C SER A 295 32.03 -1.32 -17.69
N ASP A 296 32.92 -1.01 -16.77
CA ASP A 296 34.35 -0.74 -17.06
C ASP A 296 35.25 -1.96 -16.75
N ASN A 297 34.62 -3.12 -16.39
CA ASN A 297 35.30 -4.38 -16.02
C ASN A 297 36.38 -4.19 -14.95
N ILE A 298 36.07 -3.41 -13.90
CA ILE A 298 37.01 -3.12 -12.82
C ILE A 298 37.13 -4.34 -11.89
N GLU A 299 38.32 -4.88 -11.72
CA GLU A 299 38.58 -6.05 -10.85
C GLU A 299 38.87 -5.67 -9.40
N ARG A 300 39.38 -4.48 -9.15
CA ARG A 300 39.79 -4.01 -7.79
C ARG A 300 39.40 -2.56 -7.58
N ILE A 301 38.98 -2.26 -6.37
CA ILE A 301 38.63 -0.91 -5.93
C ILE A 301 39.47 -0.58 -4.70
N PHE A 302 39.97 0.63 -4.65
CA PHE A 302 40.66 1.18 -3.50
C PHE A 302 39.90 2.37 -2.96
N PHE A 303 39.65 2.39 -1.67
CA PHE A 303 39.07 3.54 -0.97
C PHE A 303 40.26 4.29 -0.28
N LEU A 304 40.25 5.61 -0.42
CA LEU A 304 41.16 6.45 0.33
C LEU A 304 40.64 6.58 1.77
N SER A 305 41.51 6.35 2.74
CA SER A 305 41.24 6.53 4.17
C SER A 305 41.52 7.96 4.61
#